data_8a53ed3bab41c81902d6b9c954dd7eb3
#
_entry.id   8a53ed3bab41c81902d6b9c954dd7eb3
#
_cell.length_a   1.000
_cell.length_b   1.000
_cell.length_c   1.000
_cell.angle_alpha   90.00
_cell.angle_beta   90.00
_cell.angle_gamma   90.00
#
_symmetry.space_group_name_H-M   'P 1'
#
loop_
_entity.id
_entity.type
_entity.pdbx_description
1 polymer ?
#
loop_
_entity_poly.entity_id
_entity_poly.type
_entity_poly.pdbx_seq_one_letter_code
_entity_poly.pdbx_strand_id
1 'polypeptide(L)'
;MRRLFSASIICVLASNALVAADFWETKPFREWSDKEARKMFENSPWASLIAEPLPNRGPVPTPDSAGGGRGGGGRGGGGGAEGFGPGPVRVRLTISWRSALPLKQAMARQQAGKDGTMPPETEAALGREEELYVVAIQGLPPQYTQSGPTHTIDAFLHRDGKPDIPAARGASQPARGGAILLVGFPRTDPITLADGDVEFEVKIGGLSVKKKFKLKDMVFHGRLEL
;
A
#
# COMPACT_ATOMS: atom_id res chain seq x y z
N MET A 1 45.59 12.12 60.23
CA MET A 1 44.49 12.71 59.45
C MET A 1 44.36 11.93 58.13
N ARG A 2 43.44 10.99 58.09
CA ARG A 2 43.17 10.15 56.90
C ARG A 2 41.94 10.71 56.22
N ARG A 3 42.09 11.24 55.02
CA ARG A 3 40.97 11.68 54.17
C ARG A 3 40.47 10.52 53.31
N LEU A 4 39.27 10.07 53.58
CA LEU A 4 38.54 9.08 52.78
C LEU A 4 37.92 9.80 51.57
N PHE A 5 38.38 9.48 50.37
CA PHE A 5 37.71 9.89 49.13
C PHE A 5 36.61 8.85 48.79
N SER A 6 35.36 9.25 48.97
CA SER A 6 34.22 8.49 48.45
C SER A 6 34.10 8.72 46.94
N ALA A 7 34.38 7.69 46.17
CA ALA A 7 34.11 7.68 44.73
C ALA A 7 32.63 7.26 44.50
N SER A 8 31.81 8.23 44.15
CA SER A 8 30.43 7.95 43.66
C SER A 8 30.47 7.44 42.23
N ILE A 9 30.21 6.17 42.05
CA ILE A 9 29.99 5.56 40.72
C ILE A 9 28.58 5.89 40.33
N ILE A 10 28.41 6.82 39.35
CA ILE A 10 27.16 7.11 38.69
C ILE A 10 26.97 6.03 37.60
N CYS A 11 26.15 5.02 37.87
CA CYS A 11 25.69 4.07 36.90
C CYS A 11 24.65 4.77 36.00
N VAL A 12 25.06 5.23 34.81
CA VAL A 12 24.16 5.68 33.76
C VAL A 12 23.56 4.44 33.12
N LEU A 13 22.37 4.08 33.54
CA LEU A 13 21.53 3.09 32.85
C LEU A 13 21.08 3.70 31.52
N ALA A 14 21.83 3.43 30.46
CA ALA A 14 21.37 3.65 29.10
C ALA A 14 20.18 2.72 28.84
N SER A 15 18.97 3.22 29.00
CA SER A 15 17.75 2.54 28.57
C SER A 15 17.76 2.49 27.04
N ASN A 16 18.39 1.45 26.48
CA ASN A 16 18.16 1.08 25.09
C ASN A 16 16.71 0.63 24.99
N ALA A 17 15.83 1.49 24.48
CA ALA A 17 14.53 1.08 24.01
C ALA A 17 14.79 0.06 22.90
N LEU A 18 14.63 -1.22 23.21
CA LEU A 18 14.59 -2.31 22.25
C LEU A 18 13.32 -2.08 21.41
N VAL A 19 13.44 -1.28 20.34
CA VAL A 19 12.48 -1.32 19.25
C VAL A 19 12.60 -2.73 18.70
N ALA A 20 11.57 -3.54 18.90
CA ALA A 20 11.54 -4.88 18.34
C ALA A 20 11.71 -4.74 16.82
N ALA A 21 12.86 -5.19 16.31
CA ALA A 21 13.12 -5.14 14.89
C ALA A 21 12.05 -5.95 14.15
N ASP A 22 11.59 -5.43 13.04
CA ASP A 22 10.59 -6.10 12.22
C ASP A 22 11.14 -7.44 11.71
N PHE A 23 10.27 -8.42 11.54
CA PHE A 23 10.66 -9.78 11.16
C PHE A 23 11.43 -9.82 9.83
N TRP A 24 11.16 -8.90 8.91
CA TRP A 24 11.85 -8.80 7.62
C TRP A 24 13.32 -8.36 7.73
N GLU A 25 13.72 -7.69 8.80
CA GLU A 25 15.11 -7.33 9.07
C GLU A 25 15.90 -8.47 9.73
N THR A 26 15.22 -9.34 10.48
CA THR A 26 15.87 -10.33 11.36
C THR A 26 15.77 -11.75 10.86
N LYS A 27 14.85 -12.04 9.92
CA LYS A 27 14.53 -13.40 9.47
C LYS A 27 14.70 -13.52 7.96
N PRO A 28 15.44 -14.53 7.47
CA PRO A 28 15.53 -14.83 6.04
C PRO A 28 14.13 -15.02 5.43
N PHE A 29 13.87 -14.45 4.26
CA PHE A 29 12.54 -14.49 3.63
C PHE A 29 12.04 -15.92 3.35
N ARG A 30 12.93 -16.87 3.15
CA ARG A 30 12.57 -18.30 2.97
C ARG A 30 11.93 -18.92 4.19
N GLU A 31 12.18 -18.35 5.36
CA GLU A 31 11.63 -18.78 6.64
C GLU A 31 10.37 -18.01 7.04
N TRP A 32 9.96 -17.02 6.22
CA TRP A 32 8.72 -16.30 6.51
C TRP A 32 7.52 -17.23 6.43
N SER A 33 6.65 -17.17 7.41
CA SER A 33 5.35 -17.82 7.37
C SER A 33 4.44 -17.16 6.33
N ASP A 34 3.38 -17.84 5.90
CA ASP A 34 2.38 -17.28 5.00
C ASP A 34 1.72 -16.01 5.57
N LYS A 35 1.59 -15.94 6.91
CA LYS A 35 1.07 -14.75 7.60
C LYS A 35 2.06 -13.58 7.51
N GLU A 36 3.34 -13.82 7.71
CA GLU A 36 4.40 -12.79 7.59
C GLU A 36 4.50 -12.30 6.15
N ALA A 37 4.55 -13.21 5.18
CA ALA A 37 4.57 -12.84 3.76
C ALA A 37 3.33 -12.02 3.35
N ARG A 38 2.14 -12.34 3.89
CA ARG A 38 0.91 -11.57 3.66
C ARG A 38 0.97 -10.19 4.32
N LYS A 39 1.51 -10.09 5.55
CA LYS A 39 1.68 -8.82 6.26
C LYS A 39 2.52 -7.83 5.44
N MET A 40 3.51 -8.31 4.66
CA MET A 40 4.30 -7.45 3.78
C MET A 40 3.44 -6.67 2.77
N PHE A 41 2.31 -7.22 2.31
CA PHE A 41 1.41 -6.55 1.37
C PHE A 41 0.31 -5.73 2.04
N GLU A 42 -0.02 -6.00 3.28
CA GLU A 42 -1.14 -5.37 3.98
C GLU A 42 -0.68 -4.23 4.90
N ASN A 43 0.47 -4.41 5.54
CA ASN A 43 0.97 -3.49 6.55
C ASN A 43 2.50 -3.57 6.68
N SER A 44 3.20 -2.92 5.77
CA SER A 44 4.65 -2.74 5.79
C SER A 44 5.00 -1.34 5.28
N PRO A 45 6.26 -0.89 5.40
CA PRO A 45 6.69 0.38 4.80
C PRO A 45 6.42 0.46 3.29
N TRP A 46 6.48 -0.66 2.60
CA TRP A 46 6.29 -0.77 1.15
C TRP A 46 4.84 -1.01 0.71
N ALA A 47 3.93 -1.29 1.63
CA ALA A 47 2.54 -1.58 1.29
C ALA A 47 1.56 -1.18 2.39
N SER A 48 0.38 -0.71 1.98
CA SER A 48 -0.70 -0.34 2.89
C SER A 48 -2.06 -0.69 2.31
N LEU A 49 -2.95 -1.12 3.19
CA LEU A 49 -4.38 -1.18 2.91
C LEU A 49 -5.00 0.18 3.19
N ILE A 50 -5.71 0.74 2.21
CA ILE A 50 -6.46 1.98 2.31
C ILE A 50 -7.93 1.76 1.98
N ALA A 51 -8.80 2.69 2.35
CA ALA A 51 -10.22 2.65 2.04
C ALA A 51 -10.64 3.97 1.38
N GLU A 52 -10.93 3.91 0.08
CA GLU A 52 -11.29 5.07 -0.72
C GLU A 52 -12.78 5.09 -1.04
N PRO A 53 -13.45 6.26 -0.99
CA PRO A 53 -14.83 6.39 -1.42
C PRO A 53 -14.92 6.18 -2.93
N LEU A 54 -15.88 5.38 -3.38
CA LEU A 54 -16.18 5.25 -4.81
C LEU A 54 -16.95 6.47 -5.29
N PRO A 55 -16.49 7.18 -6.32
CA PRO A 55 -17.26 8.26 -6.92
C PRO A 55 -18.50 7.70 -7.59
N ASN A 56 -19.63 8.43 -7.48
CA ASN A 56 -20.86 8.24 -8.25
C ASN A 56 -21.55 6.86 -8.17
N ARG A 57 -21.54 6.17 -7.03
CA ARG A 57 -22.66 5.29 -6.74
C ARG A 57 -23.74 6.13 -6.06
N GLY A 58 -24.83 6.40 -6.81
CA GLY A 58 -26.09 6.86 -6.20
C GLY A 58 -26.48 5.96 -5.02
N PRO A 59 -27.43 6.37 -4.18
CA PRO A 59 -27.89 5.60 -3.03
C PRO A 59 -28.10 4.15 -3.46
N VAL A 60 -27.48 3.20 -2.75
CA VAL A 60 -27.75 1.78 -2.95
C VAL A 60 -29.24 1.61 -2.70
N PRO A 61 -30.07 1.14 -3.69
CA PRO A 61 -31.47 0.84 -3.44
C PRO A 61 -31.50 -0.15 -2.28
N THR A 62 -32.13 0.26 -1.16
CA THR A 62 -32.42 -0.69 -0.10
C THR A 62 -33.42 -1.71 -0.63
N PRO A 63 -33.35 -3.00 -0.27
CA PRO A 63 -34.27 -4.02 -0.73
C PRO A 63 -35.75 -3.66 -0.53
N ASP A 64 -36.06 -2.74 0.40
CA ASP A 64 -37.42 -2.28 0.68
C ASP A 64 -37.97 -1.24 -0.30
N SER A 65 -37.14 -0.68 -1.21
CA SER A 65 -37.65 0.28 -2.21
C SER A 65 -38.21 -0.40 -3.48
N ALA A 66 -38.22 -1.76 -3.55
CA ALA A 66 -38.84 -2.52 -4.66
C ALA A 66 -40.34 -2.86 -4.41
N GLY A 67 -40.90 -2.43 -3.29
CA GLY A 67 -42.30 -2.68 -2.93
C GLY A 67 -43.20 -1.51 -3.32
N GLY A 68 -43.84 -1.63 -4.46
CA GLY A 68 -45.04 -1.16 -5.02
C GLY A 68 -45.82 0.00 -4.36
N GLY A 69 -46.11 0.96 -5.19
CA GLY A 69 -46.90 2.11 -5.06
C GLY A 69 -48.31 1.95 -4.56
N ARG A 70 -48.90 3.05 -4.43
CA ARG A 70 -50.28 3.52 -4.26
C ARG A 70 -50.65 4.06 -2.89
N GLY A 71 -50.85 5.36 -2.89
CA GLY A 71 -52.01 6.04 -2.34
C GLY A 71 -51.96 6.37 -0.87
N GLY A 72 -52.06 7.66 -0.57
CA GLY A 72 -52.57 8.10 0.70
C GLY A 72 -51.92 9.38 1.24
N GLY A 73 -52.56 10.51 1.03
CA GLY A 73 -52.19 11.77 1.63
C GLY A 73 -52.34 11.72 3.16
N GLY A 74 -51.38 12.34 3.84
CA GLY A 74 -51.39 12.52 5.28
C GLY A 74 -50.49 13.68 5.64
N ARG A 75 -51.10 14.82 5.97
CA ARG A 75 -50.46 15.96 6.65
C ARG A 75 -50.00 15.53 8.04
N GLY A 76 -48.81 15.98 8.43
CA GLY A 76 -48.55 16.18 9.85
C GLY A 76 -47.14 15.96 10.29
N GLY A 77 -46.52 17.00 10.82
CA GLY A 77 -45.64 16.90 11.97
C GLY A 77 -44.16 16.83 11.70
N GLY A 78 -43.50 17.96 11.96
CA GLY A 78 -42.05 18.08 11.99
C GLY A 78 -41.39 17.15 13.00
N GLY A 79 -40.20 16.77 12.66
CA GLY A 79 -39.27 16.03 13.47
C GLY A 79 -38.05 15.77 12.62
N GLY A 80 -36.99 16.60 12.76
CA GLY A 80 -35.74 16.44 12.06
C GLY A 80 -35.09 15.13 12.44
N ALA A 81 -35.34 14.10 11.69
CA ALA A 81 -34.46 12.95 11.61
C ALA A 81 -33.38 13.33 10.57
N GLU A 82 -32.23 13.78 11.05
CA GLU A 82 -31.04 13.82 10.24
C GLU A 82 -30.82 12.39 9.71
N GLY A 83 -31.19 12.21 8.42
CA GLY A 83 -31.13 10.93 7.78
C GLY A 83 -29.68 10.47 7.74
N PHE A 84 -29.34 9.48 8.54
CA PHE A 84 -28.23 8.63 8.35
C PHE A 84 -28.45 7.82 7.05
N GLY A 85 -28.30 8.48 5.90
CA GLY A 85 -28.21 7.79 4.64
C GLY A 85 -27.00 6.85 4.69
N PRO A 86 -27.02 5.69 3.99
CA PRO A 86 -25.87 4.84 3.92
C PRO A 86 -24.69 5.68 3.41
N GLY A 87 -23.64 5.76 4.21
CA GLY A 87 -22.43 6.52 3.88
C GLY A 87 -21.84 6.07 2.53
N PRO A 88 -20.93 6.85 1.94
CA PRO A 88 -20.35 6.52 0.65
C PRO A 88 -19.77 5.10 0.66
N VAL A 89 -20.08 4.33 -0.37
CA VAL A 89 -19.50 2.99 -0.55
C VAL A 89 -17.99 3.15 -0.69
N ARG A 90 -17.23 2.46 0.16
CA ARG A 90 -15.77 2.49 0.14
C ARG A 90 -15.21 1.22 -0.46
N VAL A 91 -14.20 1.36 -1.31
CA VAL A 91 -13.41 0.24 -1.81
C VAL A 91 -12.13 0.11 -0.96
N ARG A 92 -11.77 -1.13 -0.64
CA ARG A 92 -10.49 -1.42 0.01
C ARG A 92 -9.44 -1.69 -1.06
N LEU A 93 -8.40 -0.89 -1.04
CA LEU A 93 -7.29 -0.97 -1.99
C LEU A 93 -6.00 -1.25 -1.24
N THR A 94 -5.20 -2.16 -1.78
CA THR A 94 -3.81 -2.32 -1.33
C THR A 94 -2.91 -1.58 -2.30
N ILE A 95 -2.16 -0.60 -1.81
CA ILE A 95 -1.14 0.11 -2.57
C ILE A 95 0.21 -0.44 -2.15
N SER A 96 1.03 -0.89 -3.11
CA SER A 96 2.28 -1.56 -2.80
C SER A 96 3.40 -1.25 -3.80
N TRP A 97 4.62 -1.05 -3.30
CA TRP A 97 5.82 -0.77 -4.08
C TRP A 97 6.46 -2.06 -4.58
N ARG A 98 5.98 -2.59 -5.70
CA ARG A 98 6.26 -3.96 -6.19
C ARG A 98 7.70 -4.19 -6.64
N SER A 99 8.43 -3.14 -7.05
CA SER A 99 9.84 -3.24 -7.42
C SER A 99 10.77 -3.40 -6.22
N ALA A 100 10.32 -3.08 -4.99
CA ALA A 100 11.12 -3.23 -3.78
C ALA A 100 11.43 -4.70 -3.48
N LEU A 101 12.69 -5.00 -3.17
CA LEU A 101 13.17 -6.35 -2.88
C LEU A 101 12.35 -7.06 -1.79
N PRO A 102 11.97 -6.42 -0.65
CA PRO A 102 11.19 -7.11 0.38
C PRO A 102 9.82 -7.60 -0.12
N LEU A 103 9.16 -6.86 -1.03
CA LEU A 103 7.90 -7.30 -1.62
C LEU A 103 8.10 -8.39 -2.67
N LYS A 104 9.20 -8.34 -3.47
CA LYS A 104 9.57 -9.43 -4.36
C LYS A 104 9.83 -10.72 -3.57
N GLN A 105 10.52 -10.64 -2.45
CA GLN A 105 10.75 -11.77 -1.54
C GLN A 105 9.45 -12.32 -0.96
N ALA A 106 8.52 -11.44 -0.54
CA ALA A 106 7.21 -11.87 -0.04
C ALA A 106 6.39 -12.58 -1.12
N MET A 107 6.43 -12.08 -2.38
CA MET A 107 5.81 -12.77 -3.52
C MET A 107 6.42 -14.13 -3.76
N ALA A 108 7.75 -14.21 -3.80
CA ALA A 108 8.48 -15.46 -3.99
C ALA A 108 8.12 -16.47 -2.91
N ARG A 109 8.04 -16.04 -1.64
CA ARG A 109 7.64 -16.91 -0.52
C ARG A 109 6.20 -17.41 -0.64
N GLN A 110 5.27 -16.59 -1.15
CA GLN A 110 3.89 -17.01 -1.40
C GLN A 110 3.76 -17.98 -2.59
N GLN A 111 4.68 -17.91 -3.55
CA GLN A 111 4.71 -18.81 -4.72
C GLN A 111 5.48 -20.11 -4.43
N ALA A 112 6.30 -20.12 -3.40
CA ALA A 112 7.02 -21.32 -3.00
C ALA A 112 6.05 -22.45 -2.64
N GLY A 113 6.40 -23.67 -3.04
CA GLY A 113 5.68 -24.87 -2.65
C GLY A 113 5.68 -25.10 -1.13
N LYS A 114 4.91 -26.07 -0.68
CA LYS A 114 4.86 -26.45 0.75
C LYS A 114 6.22 -26.90 1.30
N ASP A 115 7.08 -27.39 0.42
CA ASP A 115 8.48 -27.79 0.66
C ASP A 115 9.46 -26.61 0.65
N GLY A 116 8.96 -25.39 0.39
CA GLY A 116 9.79 -24.19 0.28
C GLY A 116 10.54 -24.04 -1.05
N THR A 117 10.29 -24.93 -2.01
CA THR A 117 10.92 -24.90 -3.34
C THR A 117 10.34 -23.74 -4.15
N MET A 118 11.20 -22.90 -4.69
CA MET A 118 10.84 -21.81 -5.59
C MET A 118 11.13 -22.15 -7.04
N PRO A 119 10.26 -21.72 -7.99
CA PRO A 119 10.59 -21.80 -9.40
C PRO A 119 11.88 -21.02 -9.72
N PRO A 120 12.78 -21.55 -10.58
CA PRO A 120 14.05 -20.88 -10.92
C PRO A 120 13.88 -19.46 -11.47
N GLU A 121 12.81 -19.20 -12.24
CA GLU A 121 12.47 -17.87 -12.74
C GLU A 121 12.11 -16.90 -11.64
N THR A 122 11.46 -17.36 -10.57
CA THR A 122 11.13 -16.54 -9.38
C THR A 122 12.39 -16.17 -8.63
N GLU A 123 13.32 -17.11 -8.47
CA GLU A 123 14.60 -16.87 -7.82
C GLU A 123 15.47 -15.89 -8.64
N ALA A 124 15.54 -16.06 -9.94
CA ALA A 124 16.23 -15.15 -10.85
C ALA A 124 15.63 -13.72 -10.82
N ALA A 125 14.31 -13.61 -10.66
CA ALA A 125 13.64 -12.31 -10.58
C ALA A 125 13.98 -11.52 -9.31
N LEU A 126 14.38 -12.19 -8.21
CA LEU A 126 14.78 -11.50 -6.98
C LEU A 126 16.08 -10.70 -7.16
N GLY A 127 17.02 -11.22 -7.95
CA GLY A 127 18.29 -10.55 -8.23
C GLY A 127 18.23 -9.54 -9.36
N ARG A 128 17.10 -9.41 -10.06
CA ARG A 128 16.99 -8.51 -11.20
C ARG A 128 16.77 -7.09 -10.73
N GLU A 129 17.59 -6.18 -11.22
CA GLU A 129 17.38 -4.75 -11.08
C GLU A 129 16.24 -4.30 -12.02
N GLU A 130 15.27 -3.60 -11.46
CA GLU A 130 14.13 -3.11 -12.23
C GLU A 130 14.47 -1.77 -12.88
N GLU A 131 14.14 -1.63 -14.16
CA GLU A 131 14.32 -0.38 -14.90
C GLU A 131 13.36 0.73 -14.45
N LEU A 132 12.25 0.33 -13.82
CA LEU A 132 11.19 1.22 -13.35
C LEU A 132 10.94 1.01 -11.86
N TYR A 133 10.51 2.06 -11.19
CA TYR A 133 9.74 1.92 -9.96
C TYR A 133 8.36 1.40 -10.33
N VAL A 134 7.90 0.35 -9.67
CA VAL A 134 6.58 -0.24 -9.93
C VAL A 134 5.72 -0.15 -8.69
N VAL A 135 4.64 0.62 -8.78
CA VAL A 135 3.60 0.67 -7.75
C VAL A 135 2.38 -0.10 -8.24
N ALA A 136 1.87 -0.98 -7.39
CA ALA A 136 0.66 -1.75 -7.67
C ALA A 136 -0.52 -1.27 -6.84
N ILE A 137 -1.70 -1.24 -7.48
CA ILE A 137 -2.99 -1.03 -6.84
C ILE A 137 -3.79 -2.30 -7.00
N GLN A 138 -4.13 -2.95 -5.90
CA GLN A 138 -4.93 -4.17 -5.88
C GLN A 138 -6.28 -3.92 -5.22
N GLY A 139 -7.33 -4.62 -5.69
CA GLY A 139 -8.68 -4.48 -5.18
C GLY A 139 -9.53 -3.48 -5.94
N LEU A 140 -9.04 -2.96 -7.08
CA LEU A 140 -9.84 -2.12 -7.97
C LEU A 140 -11.03 -2.91 -8.51
N PRO A 141 -12.26 -2.35 -8.42
CA PRO A 141 -13.40 -2.94 -9.09
C PRO A 141 -13.18 -3.06 -10.60
N PRO A 142 -13.73 -4.09 -11.27
CA PRO A 142 -13.45 -4.38 -12.67
C PRO A 142 -13.66 -3.20 -13.63
N GLN A 143 -14.65 -2.34 -13.36
CA GLN A 143 -14.93 -1.18 -14.21
C GLN A 143 -13.77 -0.17 -14.30
N TYR A 144 -12.82 -0.18 -13.35
CA TYR A 144 -11.64 0.67 -13.38
C TYR A 144 -10.44 0.05 -14.10
N THR A 145 -10.57 -1.19 -14.57
CA THR A 145 -9.47 -1.96 -15.16
C THR A 145 -9.79 -2.52 -16.55
N GLN A 146 -11.02 -2.32 -17.06
CA GLN A 146 -11.49 -2.90 -18.32
C GLN A 146 -10.92 -2.25 -19.59
N SER A 147 -10.19 -1.20 -19.46
CA SER A 147 -9.70 -0.45 -20.63
C SER A 147 -8.37 -1.04 -21.13
N GLY A 148 -8.32 -2.16 -21.85
CA GLY A 148 -7.19 -2.69 -22.64
C GLY A 148 -5.78 -2.80 -22.00
N PRO A 149 -4.82 -3.38 -22.67
CA PRO A 149 -3.52 -3.72 -22.07
C PRO A 149 -2.55 -2.55 -21.86
N THR A 150 -2.79 -1.38 -22.45
CA THR A 150 -1.87 -0.23 -22.31
C THR A 150 -2.66 1.07 -22.36
N HIS A 151 -2.74 1.76 -21.23
CA HIS A 151 -3.37 3.09 -21.14
C HIS A 151 -2.34 4.10 -20.67
N THR A 152 -2.49 5.32 -21.15
CA THR A 152 -1.94 6.49 -20.47
C THR A 152 -2.65 6.57 -19.12
N ILE A 153 -1.92 6.27 -18.05
CA ILE A 153 -2.41 6.36 -16.68
C ILE A 153 -1.99 7.73 -16.16
N ASP A 154 -2.99 8.50 -15.71
CA ASP A 154 -2.72 9.78 -15.03
C ASP A 154 -2.24 9.46 -13.61
N ALA A 155 -0.92 9.22 -13.48
CA ALA A 155 -0.28 8.89 -12.22
C ALA A 155 1.09 9.54 -12.08
N PHE A 156 1.41 9.90 -10.84
CA PHE A 156 2.63 10.63 -10.50
C PHE A 156 3.22 10.12 -9.19
N LEU A 157 4.56 10.27 -9.08
CA LEU A 157 5.25 10.26 -7.79
C LEU A 157 5.68 11.69 -7.49
N HIS A 158 5.09 12.27 -6.44
CA HIS A 158 5.38 13.62 -5.98
C HIS A 158 6.49 13.57 -4.94
N ARG A 159 7.44 14.50 -5.06
CA ARG A 159 8.57 14.69 -4.16
C ARG A 159 8.64 16.15 -3.75
N ASP A 160 8.87 16.41 -2.48
CA ASP A 160 8.95 17.78 -1.99
C ASP A 160 10.15 18.52 -2.61
N GLY A 161 9.89 19.72 -3.15
CA GLY A 161 10.90 20.57 -3.77
C GLY A 161 11.52 20.03 -5.06
N LYS A 162 10.99 18.94 -5.66
CA LYS A 162 11.47 18.36 -6.93
C LYS A 162 10.32 18.20 -7.93
N PRO A 163 10.66 18.13 -9.25
CA PRO A 163 9.66 17.80 -10.27
C PRO A 163 9.01 16.43 -9.98
N ASP A 164 7.73 16.35 -10.29
CA ASP A 164 6.99 15.09 -10.24
C ASP A 164 7.53 14.09 -11.26
N ILE A 165 7.52 12.81 -10.92
CA ILE A 165 7.86 11.73 -11.84
C ILE A 165 6.54 11.19 -12.42
N PRO A 166 6.24 11.46 -13.71
CA PRO A 166 5.06 10.93 -14.34
C PRO A 166 5.20 9.43 -14.62
N ALA A 167 4.09 8.72 -14.64
CA ALA A 167 4.07 7.32 -15.06
C ALA A 167 4.52 7.17 -16.52
N ALA A 168 5.41 6.22 -16.78
CA ALA A 168 5.83 5.87 -18.14
C ALA A 168 4.89 4.84 -18.78
N ARG A 169 4.31 3.95 -17.97
CA ARG A 169 3.39 2.90 -18.42
C ARG A 169 2.47 2.41 -17.31
N GLY A 170 1.34 1.82 -17.71
CA GLY A 170 0.47 1.08 -16.82
C GLY A 170 0.02 -0.23 -17.47
N ALA A 171 -0.20 -1.25 -16.65
CA ALA A 171 -0.72 -2.53 -17.08
C ALA A 171 -1.72 -3.06 -16.06
N SER A 172 -2.83 -3.61 -16.54
CA SER A 172 -3.83 -4.24 -15.70
C SER A 172 -3.73 -5.76 -15.83
N GLN A 173 -3.82 -6.45 -14.71
CA GLN A 173 -3.78 -7.92 -14.63
C GLN A 173 -4.97 -8.42 -13.83
N PRO A 174 -5.67 -9.50 -14.29
CA PRO A 174 -6.70 -10.15 -13.49
C PRO A 174 -6.11 -10.67 -12.16
N ALA A 175 -6.87 -10.53 -11.08
CA ALA A 175 -6.50 -11.07 -9.78
C ALA A 175 -7.73 -11.59 -9.04
N ARG A 176 -7.51 -12.43 -8.03
CA ARG A 176 -8.60 -12.91 -7.17
C ARG A 176 -9.25 -11.72 -6.46
N GLY A 177 -10.55 -11.54 -6.69
CA GLY A 177 -11.33 -10.44 -6.07
C GLY A 177 -11.25 -9.10 -6.80
N GLY A 178 -10.80 -9.08 -8.08
CA GLY A 178 -10.75 -7.85 -8.88
C GLY A 178 -9.58 -7.85 -9.86
N ALA A 179 -8.88 -6.74 -9.95
CA ALA A 179 -7.69 -6.62 -10.79
C ALA A 179 -6.54 -5.94 -10.02
N ILE A 180 -5.34 -6.13 -10.51
CA ILE A 180 -4.15 -5.40 -10.09
C ILE A 180 -3.78 -4.47 -11.23
N LEU A 181 -3.67 -3.17 -10.91
CA LEU A 181 -3.09 -2.19 -11.79
C LEU A 181 -1.63 -1.99 -11.39
N LEU A 182 -0.71 -2.21 -12.33
CA LEU A 182 0.72 -1.94 -12.18
C LEU A 182 1.03 -0.62 -12.87
N VAL A 183 1.67 0.30 -12.16
CA VAL A 183 2.08 1.61 -12.66
C VAL A 183 3.60 1.71 -12.57
N GLY A 184 4.25 1.90 -13.72
CA GLY A 184 5.71 1.99 -13.83
C GLY A 184 6.18 3.44 -14.00
N PHE A 185 7.16 3.85 -13.19
CA PHE A 185 7.76 5.18 -13.21
C PHE A 185 9.24 5.09 -13.57
N PRO A 186 9.77 5.99 -14.41
CA PRO A 186 11.17 5.96 -14.81
C PRO A 186 12.11 6.27 -13.63
N ARG A 187 13.30 5.68 -13.65
CA ARG A 187 14.37 5.92 -12.68
C ARG A 187 15.41 6.94 -13.17
N THR A 188 15.05 7.76 -14.15
CA THR A 188 15.96 8.77 -14.74
C THR A 188 16.41 9.84 -13.74
N ASP A 189 15.55 10.18 -12.79
CA ASP A 189 15.86 11.01 -11.62
C ASP A 189 15.64 10.17 -10.36
N PRO A 190 16.69 9.51 -9.83
CA PRO A 190 16.54 8.53 -8.78
C PRO A 190 15.99 9.13 -7.48
N ILE A 191 15.05 8.40 -6.88
CA ILE A 191 14.54 8.69 -5.55
C ILE A 191 15.59 8.28 -4.52
N THR A 192 15.87 9.17 -3.57
CA THR A 192 16.87 8.99 -2.53
C THR A 192 16.30 9.28 -1.14
N LEU A 193 16.99 8.89 -0.09
CA LEU A 193 16.58 9.22 1.29
C LEU A 193 16.46 10.72 1.56
N ALA A 194 17.19 11.56 0.79
CA ALA A 194 17.11 13.01 0.90
C ALA A 194 15.75 13.58 0.45
N ASP A 195 14.98 12.83 -0.34
CA ASP A 195 13.62 13.21 -0.76
C ASP A 195 12.59 13.10 0.39
N GLY A 196 12.95 12.46 1.50
CA GLY A 196 12.13 12.34 2.71
C GLY A 196 10.91 11.46 2.51
N ASP A 197 9.83 12.02 1.96
CA ASP A 197 8.60 11.31 1.64
C ASP A 197 8.33 11.36 0.13
N VAL A 198 7.69 10.30 -0.40
CA VAL A 198 7.17 10.27 -1.78
C VAL A 198 5.68 9.98 -1.73
N GLU A 199 4.87 10.81 -2.39
CA GLU A 199 3.44 10.57 -2.52
C GLU A 199 3.13 10.01 -3.90
N PHE A 200 2.58 8.81 -3.92
CA PHE A 200 1.98 8.22 -5.11
C PHE A 200 0.56 8.78 -5.28
N GLU A 201 0.24 9.28 -6.47
CA GLU A 201 -1.11 9.68 -6.88
C GLU A 201 -1.47 9.00 -8.18
N VAL A 202 -2.72 8.55 -8.29
CA VAL A 202 -3.30 8.04 -9.54
C VAL A 202 -4.76 8.45 -9.67
N LYS A 203 -5.17 8.81 -10.88
CA LYS A 203 -6.57 9.12 -11.23
C LYS A 203 -7.08 8.11 -12.25
N ILE A 204 -8.16 7.41 -11.92
CA ILE A 204 -8.73 6.35 -12.76
C ILE A 204 -10.25 6.48 -12.72
N GLY A 205 -10.89 6.83 -13.86
CA GLY A 205 -12.37 6.81 -13.96
C GLY A 205 -13.09 7.60 -12.86
N GLY A 206 -12.53 8.75 -12.46
CA GLY A 206 -13.07 9.59 -11.40
C GLY A 206 -12.65 9.19 -9.97
N LEU A 207 -11.99 8.03 -9.79
CA LEU A 207 -11.38 7.64 -8.53
C LEU A 207 -9.99 8.30 -8.46
N SER A 208 -9.70 9.01 -7.36
CA SER A 208 -8.37 9.52 -7.04
C SER A 208 -7.82 8.77 -5.85
N VAL A 209 -6.65 8.17 -6.03
CA VAL A 209 -5.98 7.38 -4.98
C VAL A 209 -4.65 8.03 -4.69
N LYS A 210 -4.40 8.30 -3.39
CA LYS A 210 -3.13 8.87 -2.92
C LYS A 210 -2.55 8.02 -1.80
N LYS A 211 -1.24 7.85 -1.83
CA LYS A 211 -0.50 7.18 -0.77
C LYS A 211 0.87 7.78 -0.59
N LYS A 212 1.14 8.24 0.62
CA LYS A 212 2.46 8.73 1.02
C LYS A 212 3.31 7.59 1.57
N PHE A 213 4.54 7.50 1.08
CA PHE A 213 5.57 6.57 1.51
C PHE A 213 6.70 7.35 2.19
N LYS A 214 7.06 6.94 3.40
CA LYS A 214 8.18 7.52 4.15
C LYS A 214 9.45 6.77 3.81
N LEU A 215 10.35 7.38 3.07
CA LEU A 215 11.55 6.70 2.54
C LEU A 215 12.47 6.17 3.64
N LYS A 216 12.55 6.87 4.78
CA LYS A 216 13.32 6.42 5.94
C LYS A 216 12.87 5.07 6.49
N ASP A 217 11.57 4.75 6.35
CA ASP A 217 10.99 3.49 6.82
C ASP A 217 11.14 2.38 5.76
N MET A 218 11.48 2.75 4.49
CA MET A 218 11.67 1.83 3.36
C MET A 218 13.12 1.39 3.17
N VAL A 219 13.93 1.48 4.21
CA VAL A 219 15.29 0.95 4.24
C VAL A 219 15.22 -0.53 4.62
N PHE A 220 15.90 -1.37 3.83
CA PHE A 220 16.00 -2.81 4.03
C PHE A 220 17.47 -3.22 3.96
N HIS A 221 17.97 -3.86 5.00
CA HIS A 221 19.38 -4.21 5.16
C HIS A 221 20.33 -3.04 4.85
N GLY A 222 19.99 -1.85 5.35
CA GLY A 222 20.80 -0.63 5.20
C GLY A 222 20.70 0.07 3.83
N ARG A 223 19.83 -0.38 2.92
CA ARG A 223 19.61 0.20 1.59
C ARG A 223 18.16 0.64 1.41
N LEU A 224 17.96 1.80 0.76
CA LEU A 224 16.64 2.21 0.31
C LEU A 224 16.16 1.26 -0.79
N GLU A 225 15.04 0.58 -0.57
CA GLU A 225 14.46 -0.39 -1.51
C GLU A 225 13.14 0.13 -2.06
N LEU A 226 13.13 0.36 -3.41
CA LEU A 226 12.00 0.96 -4.13
C LEU A 226 11.70 0.20 -5.43
#